data_f64e3dbcc959e2a7a4d6ee4509a2e046
#
_entry.id   f64e3dbcc959e2a7a4d6ee4509a2e046
#
_cell.length_a   1.000
_cell.length_b   1.000
_cell.length_c   1.000
_cell.angle_alpha   90.00
_cell.angle_beta   90.00
_cell.angle_gamma   90.00
#
_symmetry.space_group_name_H-M   'P 1'
#
loop_
_entity.id
_entity.type
_entity.pdbx_description
1 polymer ?
#
loop_
_entity_poly.entity_id
_entity_poly.type
_entity_poly.pdbx_seq_one_letter_code
_entity_poly.pdbx_strand_id
1 'polypeptide(L)'
;YKAPCEHGGCPIEQRIPEYLTLTAAGRYGEAFGVIATDNTAPTITGVLCSQQCREHCTRLDYDLSIDMRGVKLVASDHAQDDYTAAITPPPLRTATKVAVIGAGPAGIAAGLYLRRNGMEVDVFEKLSGPYGIVKYIIPHFRIEREQIERDYEMAVAMGVQFHFNADPNYDLGVLLTTYGHVIIATGSWGRGQNPLKEGGEHVIDALDLLWGAFNEEGGFPLGKRVAVIGAGDVAMDCVRTAVRTPGVEESLIVYRRNEPNMPATQHEVNTVRAEGLTMLELLAPISFDGATLHCEKMRLGPVVPSGRQNIEGTGEYVDMPFDTVIGATGATIDTAPLTSNGIALDERGRARLDATYQSSVPNVYVVGDGRLGPDTIVRAMGDAKIACRAILGKEGITPDFDGHAPVSHLPAPEVYHRRGLMIAEINGQAEGARCLTCDDICEICTEVCPNRANVAIVVPGYDDPRQIVHIDGLCNECGNCGTFCPHAGLPYMDKITVFWTREDFDISTDIGFLPLPDGSYLTRVPGGATTEVGADLVGMPEDMSRVLRAMQDRYDYLLRTPEGAHA
;
A
#
# COMPACT_ATOMS: atom_id res chain seq x y z
N TYR A 1 -1.39 -14.75 11.07
CA TYR A 1 -1.46 -13.35 11.53
C TYR A 1 -0.56 -12.51 10.62
N LYS A 2 -1.03 -11.35 10.14
CA LYS A 2 -0.25 -10.49 9.25
C LYS A 2 0.09 -9.18 9.97
N ALA A 3 1.32 -8.70 9.80
CA ALA A 3 1.73 -7.43 10.36
C ALA A 3 0.91 -6.26 9.80
N PRO A 4 0.62 -5.20 10.59
CA PRO A 4 -0.15 -4.06 10.11
C PRO A 4 0.45 -3.35 8.89
N CYS A 5 1.78 -3.27 8.82
CA CYS A 5 2.48 -2.72 7.67
C CYS A 5 2.28 -3.54 6.38
N GLU A 6 1.99 -4.82 6.51
CA GLU A 6 1.68 -5.77 5.45
C GLU A 6 0.19 -5.72 5.10
N HIS A 7 -0.67 -5.97 6.12
CA HIS A 7 -2.12 -5.97 5.97
C HIS A 7 -2.68 -4.57 6.27
N GLY A 8 -3.22 -3.91 5.26
CA GLY A 8 -3.72 -2.54 5.34
C GLY A 8 -2.67 -1.46 5.04
N GLY A 9 -1.39 -1.70 5.33
CA GLY A 9 -0.30 -0.77 5.01
C GLY A 9 0.26 -0.94 3.61
N CYS A 10 0.38 -2.15 3.10
CA CYS A 10 0.94 -2.43 1.77
C CYS A 10 -0.15 -2.90 0.80
N PRO A 11 -0.44 -2.16 -0.29
CA PRO A 11 -1.48 -2.55 -1.25
C PRO A 11 -1.25 -3.90 -1.94
N ILE A 12 0.00 -4.38 -2.00
CA ILE A 12 0.35 -5.70 -2.54
C ILE A 12 0.55 -6.75 -1.44
N GLU A 13 0.28 -6.41 -0.18
CA GLU A 13 0.44 -7.29 0.98
C GLU A 13 1.82 -7.96 1.02
N GLN A 14 2.88 -7.16 0.84
CA GLN A 14 4.25 -7.65 0.80
C GLN A 14 4.68 -8.11 2.20
N ARG A 15 5.35 -9.28 2.29
CA ARG A 15 5.87 -9.87 3.54
C ARG A 15 7.01 -9.06 4.13
N ILE A 16 6.65 -7.91 4.72
CA ILE A 16 7.60 -6.89 5.16
C ILE A 16 8.51 -7.37 6.30
N PRO A 17 7.99 -7.93 7.41
CA PRO A 17 8.84 -8.40 8.51
C PRO A 17 9.86 -9.44 8.05
N GLU A 18 9.47 -10.30 7.12
CA GLU A 18 10.31 -11.38 6.61
C GLU A 18 11.52 -10.83 5.87
N TYR A 19 11.33 -10.01 4.83
CA TYR A 19 12.48 -9.49 4.10
C TYR A 19 13.33 -8.52 4.93
N LEU A 20 12.74 -7.80 5.88
CA LEU A 20 13.49 -6.96 6.81
C LEU A 20 14.44 -7.78 7.67
N THR A 21 13.96 -8.87 8.25
CA THR A 21 14.76 -9.79 9.09
C THR A 21 15.87 -10.46 8.29
N LEU A 22 15.56 -10.94 7.08
CA LEU A 22 16.54 -11.58 6.20
C LEU A 22 17.62 -10.60 5.74
N THR A 23 17.24 -9.36 5.38
CA THR A 23 18.19 -8.32 4.97
C THR A 23 19.10 -7.92 6.15
N ALA A 24 18.55 -7.76 7.36
CA ALA A 24 19.35 -7.49 8.55
C ALA A 24 20.39 -8.59 8.84
N ALA A 25 20.04 -9.83 8.55
CA ALA A 25 20.95 -10.98 8.66
C ALA A 25 21.95 -11.12 7.51
N GLY A 26 21.95 -10.20 6.51
CA GLY A 26 22.80 -10.28 5.32
C GLY A 26 22.39 -11.37 4.32
N ARG A 27 21.19 -11.96 4.46
CA ARG A 27 20.63 -13.02 3.61
C ARG A 27 19.88 -12.40 2.42
N TYR A 28 20.59 -11.60 1.61
CA TYR A 28 19.97 -10.77 0.56
C TYR A 28 19.26 -11.57 -0.52
N GLY A 29 19.81 -12.72 -0.93
CA GLY A 29 19.19 -13.59 -1.95
C GLY A 29 17.83 -14.12 -1.49
N GLU A 30 17.73 -14.55 -0.24
CA GLU A 30 16.48 -15.03 0.34
C GLU A 30 15.49 -13.87 0.57
N ALA A 31 15.98 -12.73 1.07
CA ALA A 31 15.18 -11.51 1.21
C ALA A 31 14.58 -11.09 -0.13
N PHE A 32 15.39 -11.09 -1.19
CA PHE A 32 14.92 -10.74 -2.53
C PHE A 32 13.91 -11.76 -3.07
N GLY A 33 14.09 -13.05 -2.84
CA GLY A 33 13.12 -14.08 -3.20
C GLY A 33 11.73 -13.83 -2.57
N VAL A 34 11.70 -13.45 -1.28
CA VAL A 34 10.47 -13.03 -0.59
C VAL A 34 9.88 -11.79 -1.26
N ILE A 35 10.69 -10.75 -1.49
CA ILE A 35 10.25 -9.52 -2.14
C ILE A 35 9.66 -9.82 -3.52
N ALA A 36 10.36 -10.54 -4.38
CA ALA A 36 9.97 -10.82 -5.76
C ALA A 36 8.69 -11.68 -5.87
N THR A 37 8.36 -12.45 -4.84
CA THR A 37 7.10 -13.21 -4.79
C THR A 37 5.89 -12.28 -4.71
N ASP A 38 5.96 -11.22 -3.92
CA ASP A 38 4.84 -10.30 -3.70
C ASP A 38 4.92 -9.06 -4.59
N ASN A 39 6.12 -8.63 -4.94
CA ASN A 39 6.42 -7.37 -5.62
C ASN A 39 7.07 -7.63 -6.99
N THR A 40 6.37 -7.26 -8.03
CA THR A 40 6.78 -7.47 -9.42
C THR A 40 7.66 -6.34 -9.97
N ALA A 41 7.92 -5.29 -9.19
CA ALA A 41 8.78 -4.17 -9.54
C ALA A 41 9.61 -3.73 -8.31
N PRO A 42 10.51 -4.60 -7.80
CA PRO A 42 11.21 -4.37 -6.54
C PRO A 42 12.14 -3.16 -6.57
N THR A 43 12.89 -2.94 -7.64
CA THR A 43 13.78 -1.78 -7.79
C THR A 43 12.98 -0.49 -7.95
N ILE A 44 12.01 -0.43 -8.88
CA ILE A 44 11.15 0.74 -9.07
C ILE A 44 10.48 1.14 -7.77
N THR A 45 9.89 0.19 -7.05
CA THR A 45 9.24 0.47 -5.77
C THR A 45 10.23 0.65 -4.62
N GLY A 46 11.46 0.22 -4.76
CA GLY A 46 12.59 0.55 -3.87
C GLY A 46 12.96 2.04 -3.93
N VAL A 47 12.73 2.67 -5.09
CA VAL A 47 13.03 4.09 -5.33
C VAL A 47 11.79 4.98 -5.18
N LEU A 48 10.65 4.59 -5.77
CA LEU A 48 9.49 5.47 -5.95
C LEU A 48 8.29 5.16 -5.05
N CYS A 49 8.30 4.09 -4.22
CA CYS A 49 7.16 3.76 -3.38
C CYS A 49 6.83 4.88 -2.39
N SER A 50 5.55 5.23 -2.28
CA SER A 50 5.01 6.21 -1.33
C SER A 50 5.08 5.78 0.15
N GLN A 51 5.44 4.51 0.42
CA GLN A 51 5.67 3.96 1.76
C GLN A 51 4.45 4.03 2.71
N GLN A 52 3.24 3.78 2.23
CA GLN A 52 2.02 3.75 3.06
C GLN A 52 2.17 2.79 4.27
N CYS A 53 2.96 1.71 4.11
CA CYS A 53 3.27 0.78 5.19
C CYS A 53 3.96 1.43 6.41
N ARG A 54 4.64 2.56 6.25
CA ARG A 54 5.27 3.29 7.39
C ARG A 54 4.24 3.86 8.35
N GLU A 55 3.08 4.31 7.85
CA GLU A 55 1.99 4.84 8.67
C GLU A 55 1.32 3.75 9.53
N HIS A 56 1.51 2.48 9.15
CA HIS A 56 1.01 1.32 9.87
C HIS A 56 2.10 0.60 10.68
N CYS A 57 3.28 1.18 10.80
CA CYS A 57 4.39 0.57 11.54
C CYS A 57 4.23 0.79 13.04
N THR A 58 4.17 -0.28 13.82
CA THR A 58 4.06 -0.21 15.29
C THR A 58 5.27 0.45 15.96
N ARG A 59 6.41 0.57 15.26
CA ARG A 59 7.55 1.37 15.75
C ARG A 59 7.23 2.84 15.96
N LEU A 60 6.20 3.40 15.30
CA LEU A 60 5.75 4.78 15.53
C LEU A 60 5.33 5.05 16.98
N ASP A 61 4.96 4.01 17.72
CA ASP A 61 4.62 4.13 19.14
C ASP A 61 5.87 4.30 20.03
N TYR A 62 7.06 4.08 19.50
CA TYR A 62 8.33 4.11 20.24
C TYR A 62 9.28 5.22 19.75
N ASP A 63 9.55 5.25 18.43
CA ASP A 63 10.49 6.19 17.83
C ASP A 63 10.09 6.55 16.38
N LEU A 64 10.81 6.05 15.39
CA LEU A 64 10.55 6.26 13.96
C LEU A 64 10.16 4.95 13.29
N SER A 65 9.21 5.01 12.36
CA SER A 65 8.90 3.85 11.51
C SER A 65 10.14 3.33 10.78
N ILE A 66 10.16 2.03 10.48
CA ILE A 66 11.22 1.42 9.68
C ILE A 66 11.25 2.03 8.28
N ASP A 67 12.42 2.28 7.71
CA ASP A 67 12.58 2.58 6.28
C ASP A 67 12.50 1.31 5.42
N MET A 68 11.28 0.78 5.30
CA MET A 68 11.01 -0.46 4.58
C MET A 68 11.41 -0.38 3.11
N ARG A 69 11.31 0.80 2.50
CA ARG A 69 11.68 1.05 1.11
C ARG A 69 13.18 0.95 0.92
N GLY A 70 13.94 1.64 1.78
CA GLY A 70 15.41 1.61 1.73
C GLY A 70 15.97 0.21 1.98
N VAL A 71 15.45 -0.54 2.96
CA VAL A 71 15.87 -1.93 3.20
C VAL A 71 15.56 -2.83 2.01
N LYS A 72 14.39 -2.67 1.37
CA LYS A 72 14.04 -3.40 0.16
C LYS A 72 15.02 -3.10 -0.98
N LEU A 73 15.37 -1.83 -1.18
CA LEU A 73 16.35 -1.43 -2.20
C LEU A 73 17.72 -2.07 -1.94
N VAL A 74 18.18 -2.11 -0.69
CA VAL A 74 19.43 -2.82 -0.31
C VAL A 74 19.38 -4.28 -0.75
N ALA A 75 18.29 -5.00 -0.48
CA ALA A 75 18.15 -6.39 -0.91
C ALA A 75 18.15 -6.53 -2.44
N SER A 76 17.45 -5.62 -3.14
CA SER A 76 17.41 -5.60 -4.61
C SER A 76 18.78 -5.34 -5.21
N ASP A 77 19.53 -4.37 -4.70
CA ASP A 77 20.86 -4.03 -5.20
C ASP A 77 21.87 -5.17 -5.05
N HIS A 78 21.70 -6.02 -4.03
CA HIS A 78 22.61 -7.14 -3.77
C HIS A 78 22.24 -8.43 -4.52
N ALA A 79 20.96 -8.64 -4.87
CA ALA A 79 20.53 -9.98 -5.25
C ALA A 79 19.65 -10.06 -6.50
N GLN A 80 19.13 -8.95 -7.03
CA GLN A 80 18.17 -8.98 -8.13
C GLN A 80 18.75 -9.56 -9.42
N ASP A 81 19.98 -9.20 -9.78
CA ASP A 81 20.58 -9.64 -11.04
C ASP A 81 20.82 -11.16 -11.05
N ASP A 82 21.36 -11.68 -9.95
CA ASP A 82 21.54 -13.13 -9.77
C ASP A 82 20.20 -13.87 -9.74
N TYR A 83 19.20 -13.29 -9.07
CA TYR A 83 17.85 -13.86 -9.05
C TYR A 83 17.24 -13.89 -10.45
N THR A 84 17.34 -12.79 -11.21
CA THR A 84 16.81 -12.69 -12.58
C THR A 84 17.49 -13.69 -13.51
N ALA A 85 18.80 -13.83 -13.42
CA ALA A 85 19.57 -14.81 -14.21
C ALA A 85 19.21 -16.28 -13.88
N ALA A 86 18.75 -16.56 -12.66
CA ALA A 86 18.33 -17.87 -12.21
C ALA A 86 16.85 -18.20 -12.52
N ILE A 87 16.06 -17.26 -13.02
CA ILE A 87 14.65 -17.49 -13.34
C ILE A 87 14.51 -18.58 -14.39
N THR A 88 13.72 -19.59 -14.07
CA THR A 88 13.26 -20.60 -15.02
C THR A 88 11.73 -20.52 -15.08
N PRO A 89 11.15 -20.12 -16.23
CA PRO A 89 9.70 -20.05 -16.36
C PRO A 89 9.03 -21.38 -16.02
N PRO A 90 8.03 -21.40 -15.13
CA PRO A 90 7.35 -22.65 -14.80
C PRO A 90 6.61 -23.21 -16.02
N PRO A 91 6.36 -24.53 -16.07
CA PRO A 91 5.53 -25.12 -17.12
C PRO A 91 4.11 -24.53 -17.09
N LEU A 92 3.46 -24.51 -18.25
CA LEU A 92 2.08 -24.08 -18.34
C LEU A 92 1.15 -25.07 -17.62
N ARG A 93 0.23 -24.56 -16.83
CA ARG A 93 -0.74 -25.35 -16.04
C ARG A 93 -2.15 -25.37 -16.67
N THR A 94 -2.39 -24.48 -17.62
CA THR A 94 -3.64 -24.39 -18.40
C THR A 94 -3.32 -24.01 -19.85
N ALA A 95 -4.22 -24.36 -20.77
CA ALA A 95 -4.16 -23.90 -22.16
C ALA A 95 -4.77 -22.51 -22.36
N THR A 96 -5.42 -21.97 -21.33
CA THR A 96 -6.03 -20.64 -21.37
C THR A 96 -4.95 -19.56 -21.39
N LYS A 97 -5.03 -18.69 -22.39
CA LYS A 97 -4.13 -17.54 -22.56
C LYS A 97 -4.77 -16.26 -22.02
N VAL A 98 -3.94 -15.33 -21.60
CA VAL A 98 -4.37 -14.02 -21.12
C VAL A 98 -3.77 -12.92 -21.97
N ALA A 99 -4.61 -11.98 -22.44
CA ALA A 99 -4.15 -10.73 -23.03
C ALA A 99 -4.15 -9.62 -21.98
N VAL A 100 -3.08 -8.84 -21.92
CA VAL A 100 -2.98 -7.64 -21.09
C VAL A 100 -2.79 -6.43 -21.99
N ILE A 101 -3.63 -5.43 -21.87
CA ILE A 101 -3.60 -4.20 -22.67
C ILE A 101 -2.97 -3.09 -21.84
N GLY A 102 -1.74 -2.74 -22.16
CA GLY A 102 -0.88 -1.78 -21.47
C GLY A 102 0.23 -2.45 -20.66
N ALA A 103 1.48 -2.03 -20.88
CA ALA A 103 2.67 -2.45 -20.14
C ALA A 103 3.09 -1.43 -19.08
N GLY A 104 2.13 -0.77 -18.42
CA GLY A 104 2.36 0.00 -17.20
C GLY A 104 2.58 -0.89 -15.98
N PRO A 105 2.78 -0.34 -14.77
CA PRO A 105 3.01 -1.13 -13.55
C PRO A 105 1.97 -2.21 -13.29
N ALA A 106 0.68 -1.91 -13.52
CA ALA A 106 -0.40 -2.89 -13.36
C ALA A 106 -0.32 -4.03 -14.39
N GLY A 107 -0.05 -3.70 -15.66
CA GLY A 107 0.00 -4.69 -16.73
C GLY A 107 1.19 -5.63 -16.61
N ILE A 108 2.38 -5.10 -16.29
CA ILE A 108 3.56 -5.92 -16.03
C ILE A 108 3.38 -6.79 -14.79
N ALA A 109 2.77 -6.24 -13.73
CA ALA A 109 2.43 -7.01 -12.53
C ALA A 109 1.48 -8.18 -12.86
N ALA A 110 0.43 -7.92 -13.63
CA ALA A 110 -0.49 -8.95 -14.08
C ALA A 110 0.22 -10.03 -14.89
N GLY A 111 1.07 -9.63 -15.83
CA GLY A 111 1.88 -10.56 -16.64
C GLY A 111 2.74 -11.47 -15.80
N LEU A 112 3.48 -10.89 -14.84
CA LEU A 112 4.36 -11.65 -13.93
C LEU A 112 3.57 -12.57 -13.00
N TYR A 113 2.51 -12.09 -12.33
CA TYR A 113 1.71 -12.91 -11.43
C TYR A 113 1.10 -14.11 -12.17
N LEU A 114 0.55 -13.91 -13.35
CA LEU A 114 -0.08 -14.99 -14.11
C LEU A 114 0.95 -15.96 -14.70
N ARG A 115 2.03 -15.43 -15.30
CA ARG A 115 3.06 -16.27 -15.94
C ARG A 115 3.79 -17.13 -14.93
N ARG A 116 4.12 -16.59 -13.77
CA ARG A 116 4.74 -17.32 -12.66
C ARG A 116 3.85 -18.47 -12.13
N ASN A 117 2.53 -18.30 -12.21
CA ASN A 117 1.56 -19.32 -11.86
C ASN A 117 1.21 -20.29 -13.00
N GLY A 118 1.97 -20.26 -14.11
CA GLY A 118 1.86 -21.22 -15.22
C GLY A 118 0.80 -20.89 -16.26
N MET A 119 0.45 -19.61 -16.44
CA MET A 119 -0.39 -19.17 -17.55
C MET A 119 0.45 -18.55 -18.68
N GLU A 120 0.00 -18.64 -19.90
CA GLU A 120 0.58 -17.94 -21.07
C GLU A 120 -0.01 -16.52 -21.12
N VAL A 121 0.87 -15.50 -21.22
CA VAL A 121 0.49 -14.09 -21.16
C VAL A 121 1.16 -13.29 -22.25
N ASP A 122 0.34 -12.58 -23.03
CA ASP A 122 0.73 -11.58 -24.01
C ASP A 122 0.37 -10.18 -23.52
N VAL A 123 1.34 -9.29 -23.46
CA VAL A 123 1.17 -7.89 -23.04
C VAL A 123 1.32 -6.98 -24.24
N PHE A 124 0.28 -6.23 -24.58
CA PHE A 124 0.24 -5.30 -25.71
C PHE A 124 0.41 -3.87 -25.22
N GLU A 125 1.40 -3.15 -25.76
CA GLU A 125 1.74 -1.78 -25.35
C GLU A 125 1.85 -0.87 -26.57
N LYS A 126 1.17 0.29 -26.53
CA LYS A 126 1.21 1.29 -27.60
C LYS A 126 2.56 2.00 -27.74
N LEU A 127 3.30 2.12 -26.64
CA LEU A 127 4.61 2.74 -26.61
C LEU A 127 5.71 1.75 -27.01
N SER A 128 6.91 2.27 -27.23
CA SER A 128 8.08 1.48 -27.65
C SER A 128 8.79 0.75 -26.49
N GLY A 129 8.31 0.88 -25.26
CA GLY A 129 8.93 0.26 -24.08
C GLY A 129 8.01 0.13 -22.89
N PRO A 130 8.49 -0.54 -21.84
CA PRO A 130 7.70 -0.92 -20.65
C PRO A 130 7.48 0.23 -19.67
N TYR A 131 6.65 -0.04 -18.67
CA TYR A 131 6.37 0.75 -17.46
C TYR A 131 5.65 2.10 -17.69
N GLY A 132 5.25 2.47 -18.91
CA GLY A 132 4.37 3.60 -19.17
C GLY A 132 4.82 4.89 -18.46
N ILE A 133 3.98 5.47 -17.61
CA ILE A 133 4.26 6.72 -16.88
C ILE A 133 5.60 6.68 -16.12
N VAL A 134 5.98 5.53 -15.55
CA VAL A 134 7.25 5.40 -14.80
C VAL A 134 8.45 5.68 -15.69
N LYS A 135 8.45 5.20 -16.93
CA LYS A 135 9.56 5.36 -17.88
C LYS A 135 9.50 6.69 -18.63
N TYR A 136 8.31 7.15 -18.98
CA TYR A 136 8.14 8.23 -19.95
C TYR A 136 7.77 9.58 -19.35
N ILE A 137 7.26 9.61 -18.11
CA ILE A 137 6.76 10.81 -17.45
C ILE A 137 7.53 11.12 -16.16
N ILE A 138 7.82 10.12 -15.32
CA ILE A 138 8.58 10.37 -14.08
C ILE A 138 10.00 10.82 -14.44
N PRO A 139 10.48 11.95 -13.87
CA PRO A 139 11.78 12.50 -14.20
C PRO A 139 12.95 11.53 -13.92
N HIS A 140 13.93 11.52 -14.83
CA HIS A 140 15.11 10.66 -14.72
C HIS A 140 15.99 10.98 -13.50
N PHE A 141 15.86 12.17 -12.91
CA PHE A 141 16.52 12.48 -11.63
C PHE A 141 15.83 11.86 -10.40
N ARG A 142 14.66 11.23 -10.58
CA ARG A 142 13.98 10.45 -9.54
C ARG A 142 14.24 8.96 -9.66
N ILE A 143 14.35 8.45 -10.88
CA ILE A 143 14.63 7.05 -11.17
C ILE A 143 15.43 6.93 -12.47
N GLU A 144 16.50 6.17 -12.44
CA GLU A 144 17.35 5.93 -13.60
C GLU A 144 16.73 4.87 -14.54
N ARG A 145 17.05 4.95 -15.83
CA ARG A 145 16.52 4.00 -16.82
C ARG A 145 16.94 2.56 -16.54
N GLU A 146 18.16 2.38 -16.11
CA GLU A 146 18.75 1.09 -15.73
C GLU A 146 17.96 0.41 -14.60
N GLN A 147 17.45 1.19 -13.65
CA GLN A 147 16.62 0.68 -12.55
C GLN A 147 15.26 0.18 -13.06
N ILE A 148 14.70 0.83 -14.08
CA ILE A 148 13.45 0.41 -14.73
C ILE A 148 13.67 -0.87 -15.56
N GLU A 149 14.78 -0.92 -16.30
CA GLU A 149 15.10 -2.08 -17.14
C GLU A 149 15.35 -3.34 -16.29
N ARG A 150 15.99 -3.24 -15.13
CA ARG A 150 16.19 -4.38 -14.21
C ARG A 150 14.87 -5.07 -13.84
N ASP A 151 13.84 -4.32 -13.50
CA ASP A 151 12.52 -4.89 -13.18
C ASP A 151 11.82 -5.45 -14.43
N TYR A 152 12.02 -4.83 -15.60
CA TYR A 152 11.49 -5.34 -16.86
C TYR A 152 12.14 -6.66 -17.27
N GLU A 153 13.47 -6.77 -17.14
CA GLU A 153 14.22 -8.00 -17.45
C GLU A 153 13.73 -9.20 -16.64
N MET A 154 13.31 -8.99 -15.39
CA MET A 154 12.70 -10.04 -14.56
C MET A 154 11.39 -10.56 -15.18
N ALA A 155 10.56 -9.69 -15.76
CA ALA A 155 9.34 -10.10 -16.46
C ALA A 155 9.61 -10.86 -17.76
N VAL A 156 10.63 -10.43 -18.51
CA VAL A 156 11.09 -11.11 -19.73
C VAL A 156 11.67 -12.49 -19.38
N ALA A 157 12.54 -12.58 -18.38
CA ALA A 157 13.12 -13.84 -17.91
C ALA A 157 12.04 -14.83 -17.45
N MET A 158 10.95 -14.35 -16.82
CA MET A 158 9.81 -15.18 -16.45
C MET A 158 9.04 -15.72 -17.66
N GLY A 159 9.24 -15.17 -18.85
CA GLY A 159 8.59 -15.61 -20.10
C GLY A 159 7.28 -14.91 -20.40
N VAL A 160 7.06 -13.69 -19.89
CA VAL A 160 5.98 -12.81 -20.35
C VAL A 160 6.30 -12.32 -21.77
N GLN A 161 5.34 -12.40 -22.68
CA GLN A 161 5.51 -11.95 -24.06
C GLN A 161 5.06 -10.49 -24.19
N PHE A 162 5.94 -9.62 -24.71
CA PHE A 162 5.64 -8.20 -24.87
C PHE A 162 5.55 -7.83 -26.37
N HIS A 163 4.48 -7.12 -26.73
CA HIS A 163 4.21 -6.60 -28.07
C HIS A 163 4.14 -5.08 -28.00
N PHE A 164 5.29 -4.43 -28.20
CA PHE A 164 5.40 -2.97 -28.23
C PHE A 164 4.94 -2.38 -29.55
N ASN A 165 4.59 -1.07 -29.55
CA ASN A 165 4.02 -0.36 -30.70
C ASN A 165 2.73 -1.02 -31.22
N ALA A 166 1.97 -1.64 -30.33
CA ALA A 166 0.68 -2.23 -30.64
C ALA A 166 -0.37 -1.15 -30.92
N ASP A 167 -1.38 -1.50 -31.74
CA ASP A 167 -2.52 -0.61 -32.00
C ASP A 167 -3.25 -0.31 -30.68
N PRO A 168 -3.42 0.96 -30.30
CA PRO A 168 -4.19 1.33 -29.11
C PRO A 168 -5.69 1.04 -29.21
N ASN A 169 -6.21 0.83 -30.46
CA ASN A 169 -7.60 0.52 -30.72
C ASN A 169 -7.83 -1.00 -30.69
N TYR A 170 -7.90 -1.56 -29.50
CA TYR A 170 -8.19 -2.98 -29.33
C TYR A 170 -9.69 -3.29 -29.47
N ASP A 171 -9.99 -4.49 -29.95
CA ASP A 171 -11.35 -5.04 -30.05
C ASP A 171 -11.46 -6.27 -29.14
N LEU A 172 -12.28 -6.17 -28.08
CA LEU A 172 -12.49 -7.28 -27.14
C LEU A 172 -13.15 -8.48 -27.79
N GLY A 173 -14.02 -8.27 -28.80
CA GLY A 173 -14.64 -9.36 -29.54
C GLY A 173 -13.61 -10.21 -30.28
N VAL A 174 -12.60 -9.56 -30.86
CA VAL A 174 -11.47 -10.24 -31.52
C VAL A 174 -10.55 -10.91 -30.48
N LEU A 175 -10.14 -10.19 -29.44
CA LEU A 175 -9.25 -10.72 -28.41
C LEU A 175 -9.82 -11.96 -27.73
N LEU A 176 -11.09 -11.95 -27.36
CA LEU A 176 -11.77 -13.06 -26.69
C LEU A 176 -11.95 -14.30 -27.57
N THR A 177 -11.66 -14.25 -28.88
CA THR A 177 -11.57 -15.44 -29.72
C THR A 177 -10.30 -16.26 -29.48
N THR A 178 -9.25 -15.62 -28.98
CA THR A 178 -7.92 -16.22 -28.78
C THR A 178 -7.56 -16.34 -27.31
N TYR A 179 -7.94 -15.35 -26.50
CA TYR A 179 -7.61 -15.25 -25.08
C TYR A 179 -8.86 -15.56 -24.23
N GLY A 180 -8.71 -16.42 -23.25
CA GLY A 180 -9.80 -16.72 -22.31
C GLY A 180 -10.09 -15.59 -21.33
N HIS A 181 -9.08 -14.72 -21.08
CA HIS A 181 -9.20 -13.55 -20.22
C HIS A 181 -8.48 -12.34 -20.84
N VAL A 182 -9.01 -11.14 -20.59
CA VAL A 182 -8.39 -9.87 -20.98
C VAL A 182 -8.27 -8.95 -19.77
N ILE A 183 -7.11 -8.37 -19.55
CA ILE A 183 -6.87 -7.36 -18.51
C ILE A 183 -6.57 -6.03 -19.18
N ILE A 184 -7.38 -5.00 -18.91
CA ILE A 184 -7.19 -3.64 -19.39
C ILE A 184 -6.42 -2.87 -18.31
N ALA A 185 -5.17 -2.49 -18.61
CA ALA A 185 -4.23 -1.79 -17.75
C ALA A 185 -3.68 -0.52 -18.42
N THR A 186 -4.53 0.18 -19.17
CA THR A 186 -4.17 1.31 -20.04
C THR A 186 -3.78 2.58 -19.30
N GLY A 187 -4.03 2.65 -17.99
CA GLY A 187 -3.66 3.79 -17.15
C GLY A 187 -4.53 5.03 -17.38
N SER A 188 -3.97 6.20 -17.06
CA SER A 188 -4.64 7.50 -17.06
C SER A 188 -3.74 8.51 -17.79
N TRP A 189 -3.97 8.69 -19.09
CA TRP A 189 -3.15 9.51 -19.99
C TRP A 189 -3.86 10.78 -20.48
N GLY A 190 -5.13 10.95 -20.12
CA GLY A 190 -5.88 12.15 -20.48
C GLY A 190 -5.40 13.34 -19.67
N ARG A 191 -5.37 14.51 -20.30
CA ARG A 191 -5.01 15.77 -19.63
C ARG A 191 -5.92 16.05 -18.44
N GLY A 192 -5.36 16.70 -17.42
CA GLY A 192 -6.08 17.19 -16.26
C GLY A 192 -7.12 18.26 -16.63
N GLN A 193 -7.95 18.62 -15.67
CA GLN A 193 -8.88 19.74 -15.86
C GLN A 193 -8.10 21.04 -15.94
N ASN A 194 -8.51 21.93 -16.86
CA ASN A 194 -7.93 23.26 -16.91
C ASN A 194 -8.06 23.97 -15.55
N PRO A 195 -6.95 24.41 -14.94
CA PRO A 195 -6.98 25.07 -13.63
C PRO A 195 -7.54 26.48 -13.64
N LEU A 196 -7.69 27.09 -14.82
CA LEU A 196 -8.08 28.47 -15.00
C LEU A 196 -9.52 28.60 -15.51
N LYS A 197 -10.15 29.72 -15.19
CA LYS A 197 -11.46 30.09 -15.75
C LYS A 197 -11.33 30.69 -17.16
N GLU A 198 -10.24 31.43 -17.39
CA GLU A 198 -9.93 32.10 -18.67
C GLU A 198 -8.45 31.98 -19.00
N GLY A 199 -8.11 31.88 -20.29
CA GLY A 199 -6.73 31.79 -20.77
C GLY A 199 -6.11 30.40 -20.59
N GLY A 200 -6.92 29.37 -20.41
CA GLY A 200 -6.45 27.98 -20.25
C GLY A 200 -5.75 27.41 -21.49
N GLU A 201 -5.96 28.01 -22.67
CA GLU A 201 -5.26 27.69 -23.91
C GLU A 201 -3.76 28.04 -23.87
N HIS A 202 -3.35 28.91 -22.94
CA HIS A 202 -1.95 29.27 -22.72
C HIS A 202 -1.28 28.42 -21.64
N VAL A 203 -2.01 27.49 -21.03
CA VAL A 203 -1.48 26.58 -19.98
C VAL A 203 -0.97 25.29 -20.60
N ILE A 204 0.25 24.94 -20.29
CA ILE A 204 0.84 23.66 -20.69
C ILE A 204 0.38 22.59 -19.70
N ASP A 205 -0.09 21.44 -20.18
CA ASP A 205 -0.41 20.31 -19.31
C ASP A 205 0.88 19.66 -18.75
N ALA A 206 0.83 19.23 -17.50
CA ALA A 206 1.97 18.63 -16.81
C ALA A 206 2.53 17.39 -17.53
N LEU A 207 1.66 16.54 -18.11
CA LEU A 207 2.09 15.36 -18.84
C LEU A 207 2.80 15.74 -20.15
N ASP A 208 2.34 16.78 -20.85
CA ASP A 208 2.98 17.27 -22.07
C ASP A 208 4.38 17.84 -21.77
N LEU A 209 4.53 18.62 -20.67
CA LEU A 209 5.83 19.11 -20.24
C LEU A 209 6.79 17.95 -19.94
N LEU A 210 6.38 17.02 -19.10
CA LEU A 210 7.24 15.93 -18.64
C LEU A 210 7.58 14.97 -19.79
N TRP A 211 6.61 14.71 -20.69
CA TRP A 211 6.86 13.93 -21.90
C TRP A 211 7.92 14.62 -22.78
N GLY A 212 7.72 15.91 -23.10
CA GLY A 212 8.63 16.66 -23.98
C GLY A 212 10.04 16.81 -23.38
N ALA A 213 10.12 17.02 -22.06
CA ALA A 213 11.41 17.19 -21.38
C ALA A 213 12.30 15.93 -21.43
N PHE A 214 11.71 14.72 -21.48
CA PHE A 214 12.46 13.47 -21.35
C PHE A 214 12.46 12.58 -22.59
N ASN A 215 11.57 12.83 -23.57
CA ASN A 215 11.42 11.98 -24.74
C ASN A 215 11.60 12.71 -26.09
N GLU A 216 11.76 14.04 -26.09
CA GLU A 216 11.93 14.83 -27.32
C GLU A 216 13.29 15.54 -27.34
N GLU A 217 13.95 15.55 -28.52
CA GLU A 217 15.20 16.28 -28.68
C GLU A 217 14.94 17.79 -28.61
N GLY A 218 15.71 18.51 -27.77
CA GLY A 218 15.61 19.95 -27.60
C GLY A 218 14.70 20.41 -26.47
N GLY A 219 13.96 19.50 -25.84
CA GLY A 219 13.11 19.78 -24.68
C GLY A 219 11.97 20.76 -24.98
N PHE A 220 11.39 21.30 -23.92
CA PHE A 220 10.26 22.22 -24.00
C PHE A 220 10.74 23.67 -23.72
N PRO A 221 10.55 24.66 -24.63
CA PRO A 221 10.95 26.04 -24.36
C PRO A 221 9.99 26.69 -23.35
N LEU A 222 10.50 27.05 -22.16
CA LEU A 222 9.68 27.54 -21.06
C LEU A 222 9.83 29.05 -20.76
N GLY A 223 10.79 29.74 -21.41
CA GLY A 223 11.13 31.11 -21.02
C GLY A 223 11.90 31.17 -19.69
N LYS A 224 11.88 32.31 -19.01
CA LYS A 224 12.70 32.54 -17.80
C LYS A 224 11.95 32.26 -16.51
N ARG A 225 10.66 32.59 -16.46
CA ARG A 225 9.83 32.49 -15.25
C ARG A 225 8.65 31.55 -15.50
N VAL A 226 8.57 30.50 -14.68
CA VAL A 226 7.61 29.41 -14.81
C VAL A 226 6.77 29.28 -13.52
N ALA A 227 5.45 29.25 -13.68
CA ALA A 227 4.53 28.89 -12.59
C ALA A 227 3.94 27.49 -12.81
N VAL A 228 3.91 26.69 -11.75
CA VAL A 228 3.24 25.39 -11.74
C VAL A 228 2.00 25.47 -10.85
N ILE A 229 0.83 25.28 -11.43
CA ILE A 229 -0.45 25.27 -10.72
C ILE A 229 -0.75 23.85 -10.24
N GLY A 230 -0.77 23.66 -8.93
CA GLY A 230 -1.01 22.37 -8.30
C GLY A 230 -0.05 22.11 -7.15
N ALA A 231 -0.28 21.03 -6.38
CA ALA A 231 0.59 20.68 -5.26
C ALA A 231 0.57 19.15 -4.98
N GLY A 232 0.34 18.32 -6.00
CA GLY A 232 0.57 16.88 -5.95
C GLY A 232 2.00 16.53 -6.37
N ASP A 233 2.37 15.25 -6.28
CA ASP A 233 3.72 14.78 -6.66
C ASP A 233 4.10 15.19 -8.09
N VAL A 234 3.13 15.19 -9.03
CA VAL A 234 3.34 15.65 -10.41
C VAL A 234 3.71 17.14 -10.47
N ALA A 235 3.12 17.99 -9.60
CA ALA A 235 3.50 19.40 -9.54
C ALA A 235 4.93 19.58 -9.02
N MET A 236 5.34 18.76 -8.05
CA MET A 236 6.73 18.73 -7.55
C MET A 236 7.70 18.31 -8.65
N ASP A 237 7.34 17.32 -9.45
CA ASP A 237 8.13 16.91 -10.61
C ASP A 237 8.22 18.01 -11.68
N CYS A 238 7.11 18.69 -11.97
CA CYS A 238 7.09 19.78 -12.95
C CYS A 238 7.97 20.96 -12.53
N VAL A 239 7.87 21.46 -11.29
CA VAL A 239 8.67 22.61 -10.83
C VAL A 239 10.16 22.29 -10.83
N ARG A 240 10.53 21.07 -10.45
CA ARG A 240 11.91 20.57 -10.44
C ARG A 240 12.45 20.34 -11.86
N THR A 241 11.61 19.90 -12.79
CA THR A 241 11.96 19.76 -14.21
C THR A 241 12.11 21.12 -14.85
N ALA A 242 11.19 22.04 -14.62
CA ALA A 242 11.23 23.39 -15.18
C ALA A 242 12.52 24.13 -14.81
N VAL A 243 12.93 24.14 -13.52
CA VAL A 243 14.16 24.83 -13.08
C VAL A 243 15.43 24.21 -13.70
N ARG A 244 15.38 22.95 -14.14
CA ARG A 244 16.49 22.26 -14.80
C ARG A 244 16.49 22.46 -16.32
N THR A 245 15.43 23.07 -16.86
CA THR A 245 15.33 23.37 -18.29
C THR A 245 16.21 24.57 -18.64
N PRO A 246 17.07 24.48 -19.66
CA PRO A 246 17.95 25.58 -20.06
C PRO A 246 17.18 26.89 -20.33
N GLY A 247 17.63 27.99 -19.76
CA GLY A 247 17.04 29.31 -19.90
C GLY A 247 16.01 29.69 -18.84
N VAL A 248 15.55 28.76 -18.01
CA VAL A 248 14.69 29.06 -16.86
C VAL A 248 15.53 29.65 -15.71
N GLU A 249 15.12 30.81 -15.24
CA GLU A 249 15.76 31.53 -14.13
C GLU A 249 15.00 31.33 -12.81
N GLU A 250 13.68 31.16 -12.89
CA GLU A 250 12.79 30.95 -11.74
C GLU A 250 11.68 29.95 -12.09
N SER A 251 11.46 28.98 -11.21
CA SER A 251 10.29 28.09 -11.25
C SER A 251 9.69 27.97 -9.86
N LEU A 252 8.35 28.11 -9.78
CA LEU A 252 7.65 28.07 -8.49
C LEU A 252 6.28 27.40 -8.57
N ILE A 253 5.79 26.95 -7.42
CA ILE A 253 4.44 26.37 -7.27
C ILE A 253 3.46 27.46 -6.85
N VAL A 254 2.27 27.46 -7.45
CA VAL A 254 1.11 28.26 -7.05
C VAL A 254 0.02 27.32 -6.55
N TYR A 255 -0.33 27.43 -5.27
CA TYR A 255 -1.29 26.53 -4.64
C TYR A 255 -2.38 27.28 -3.86
N ARG A 256 -3.63 26.87 -4.08
CA ARG A 256 -4.81 27.53 -3.48
C ARG A 256 -5.04 27.26 -2.00
N ARG A 257 -4.34 26.28 -1.40
CA ARG A 257 -4.31 26.01 0.04
C ARG A 257 -2.93 26.25 0.60
N ASN A 258 -2.68 25.77 1.81
CA ASN A 258 -1.38 25.79 2.45
C ASN A 258 -0.71 24.41 2.42
N GLU A 259 0.55 24.35 2.81
CA GLU A 259 1.39 23.16 2.78
C GLU A 259 0.78 21.94 3.50
N PRO A 260 0.21 22.03 4.73
CA PRO A 260 -0.42 20.88 5.38
C PRO A 260 -1.58 20.26 4.58
N ASN A 261 -2.13 21.00 3.62
CA ASN A 261 -3.19 20.54 2.73
C ASN A 261 -2.70 20.13 1.33
N MET A 262 -1.38 20.05 1.11
CA MET A 262 -0.82 19.56 -0.15
C MET A 262 -1.04 18.06 -0.28
N PRO A 263 -1.50 17.55 -1.43
CA PRO A 263 -1.65 16.11 -1.66
C PRO A 263 -0.34 15.40 -1.97
N ALA A 264 0.76 16.13 -2.24
CA ALA A 264 2.08 15.56 -2.42
C ALA A 264 2.59 14.89 -1.12
N THR A 265 3.41 13.87 -1.30
CA THR A 265 4.07 13.24 -0.14
C THR A 265 4.99 14.25 0.56
N GLN A 266 5.11 14.17 1.89
CA GLN A 266 5.98 15.07 2.65
C GLN A 266 7.43 15.01 2.19
N HIS A 267 7.85 13.86 1.68
CA HIS A 267 9.18 13.69 1.10
C HIS A 267 9.39 14.59 -0.13
N GLU A 268 8.44 14.64 -1.05
CA GLU A 268 8.52 15.47 -2.27
C GLU A 268 8.47 16.97 -1.92
N VAL A 269 7.58 17.36 -0.98
CA VAL A 269 7.53 18.75 -0.47
C VAL A 269 8.85 19.16 0.14
N ASN A 270 9.45 18.33 0.98
CA ASN A 270 10.75 18.61 1.61
C ASN A 270 11.88 18.67 0.58
N THR A 271 11.82 17.84 -0.47
CA THR A 271 12.82 17.85 -1.55
C THR A 271 12.75 19.15 -2.35
N VAL A 272 11.56 19.61 -2.74
CA VAL A 272 11.36 20.91 -3.42
C VAL A 272 11.91 22.06 -2.57
N ARG A 273 11.66 22.04 -1.26
CA ARG A 273 12.19 23.03 -0.32
C ARG A 273 13.72 22.97 -0.20
N ALA A 274 14.30 21.77 -0.13
CA ALA A 274 15.74 21.57 -0.05
C ALA A 274 16.46 22.03 -1.32
N GLU A 275 15.81 21.95 -2.48
CA GLU A 275 16.29 22.52 -3.75
C GLU A 275 16.13 24.05 -3.84
N GLY A 276 15.58 24.71 -2.81
CA GLY A 276 15.41 26.15 -2.75
C GLY A 276 14.26 26.69 -3.62
N LEU A 277 13.35 25.84 -4.07
CA LEU A 277 12.21 26.23 -4.91
C LEU A 277 11.08 26.82 -4.06
N THR A 278 10.45 27.85 -4.59
CA THR A 278 9.37 28.60 -3.89
C THR A 278 8.01 27.92 -4.08
N MET A 279 7.25 27.87 -3.00
CA MET A 279 5.83 27.46 -3.03
C MET A 279 4.99 28.62 -2.52
N LEU A 280 4.19 29.22 -3.40
CA LEU A 280 3.24 30.29 -3.09
C LEU A 280 1.91 29.66 -2.66
N GLU A 281 1.58 29.86 -1.41
CA GLU A 281 0.38 29.31 -0.78
C GLU A 281 -0.78 30.30 -0.79
N LEU A 282 -2.01 29.80 -0.61
CA LEU A 282 -3.22 30.56 -0.51
C LEU A 282 -3.46 31.48 -1.71
N LEU A 283 -3.08 31.04 -2.90
CA LEU A 283 -3.32 31.72 -4.16
C LEU A 283 -4.12 30.82 -5.10
N ALA A 284 -5.32 31.23 -5.44
CA ALA A 284 -6.16 30.55 -6.42
C ALA A 284 -6.00 31.20 -7.80
N PRO A 285 -5.39 30.52 -8.78
CA PRO A 285 -5.27 31.04 -10.14
C PRO A 285 -6.66 31.22 -10.78
N ILE A 286 -6.86 32.33 -11.49
CA ILE A 286 -8.13 32.70 -12.15
C ILE A 286 -7.94 32.69 -13.66
N SER A 287 -6.97 33.47 -14.16
CA SER A 287 -6.71 33.61 -15.58
C SER A 287 -5.24 33.81 -15.89
N PHE A 288 -4.86 33.51 -17.14
CA PHE A 288 -3.52 33.75 -17.65
C PHE A 288 -3.63 34.27 -19.09
N ASP A 289 -3.13 35.47 -19.36
CA ASP A 289 -3.21 36.12 -20.68
C ASP A 289 -2.00 35.82 -21.59
N GLY A 290 -1.13 34.88 -21.17
CA GLY A 290 0.13 34.56 -21.85
C GLY A 290 1.35 35.30 -21.32
N ALA A 291 1.16 36.24 -20.37
CA ALA A 291 2.23 37.02 -19.75
C ALA A 291 2.02 37.24 -18.24
N THR A 292 0.76 37.34 -17.81
CA THR A 292 0.37 37.64 -16.42
C THR A 292 -0.59 36.61 -15.88
N LEU A 293 -0.22 36.00 -14.77
CA LEU A 293 -1.08 35.10 -14.01
C LEU A 293 -1.83 35.88 -12.94
N HIS A 294 -3.17 35.94 -13.08
CA HIS A 294 -4.06 36.58 -12.12
C HIS A 294 -4.53 35.58 -11.08
N CYS A 295 -4.31 35.86 -9.81
CA CYS A 295 -4.70 35.01 -8.69
C CYS A 295 -5.54 35.74 -7.67
N GLU A 296 -6.51 35.04 -7.07
CA GLU A 296 -7.21 35.50 -5.87
C GLU A 296 -6.50 35.01 -4.63
N LYS A 297 -6.28 35.90 -3.64
CA LYS A 297 -5.79 35.48 -2.32
C LYS A 297 -6.88 34.70 -1.59
N MET A 298 -6.50 33.59 -0.99
CA MET A 298 -7.41 32.70 -0.28
C MET A 298 -7.17 32.76 1.23
N ARG A 299 -8.18 32.37 1.98
CA ARG A 299 -8.06 32.04 3.41
C ARG A 299 -8.60 30.62 3.66
N LEU A 300 -8.10 30.00 4.70
CA LEU A 300 -8.59 28.70 5.13
C LEU A 300 -9.93 28.86 5.83
N GLY A 301 -10.91 28.10 5.40
CA GLY A 301 -12.25 28.00 6.00
C GLY A 301 -12.36 26.80 6.96
N PRO A 302 -13.58 26.41 7.34
CA PRO A 302 -13.82 25.26 8.21
C PRO A 302 -13.36 23.93 7.59
N VAL A 303 -12.98 22.98 8.45
CA VAL A 303 -12.78 21.59 8.05
C VAL A 303 -14.14 20.94 7.80
N VAL A 304 -14.32 20.35 6.62
CA VAL A 304 -15.54 19.62 6.26
C VAL A 304 -15.51 18.17 6.78
N PRO A 305 -16.67 17.46 6.82
CA PRO A 305 -16.75 16.10 7.36
C PRO A 305 -15.78 15.09 6.72
N SER A 306 -15.30 15.35 5.50
CA SER A 306 -14.28 14.53 4.83
C SER A 306 -12.86 14.75 5.37
N GLY A 307 -12.66 15.58 6.40
CA GLY A 307 -11.35 15.97 6.93
C GLY A 307 -10.63 17.02 6.10
N ARG A 308 -11.17 17.42 4.94
CA ARG A 308 -10.56 18.41 4.06
C ARG A 308 -10.91 19.84 4.52
N GLN A 309 -9.93 20.74 4.56
CA GLN A 309 -10.15 22.13 4.89
C GLN A 309 -10.70 22.89 3.68
N ASN A 310 -11.81 23.60 3.86
CA ASN A 310 -12.35 24.52 2.85
C ASN A 310 -11.42 25.72 2.63
N ILE A 311 -11.60 26.38 1.50
CA ILE A 311 -10.94 27.65 1.18
C ILE A 311 -12.01 28.67 0.78
N GLU A 312 -11.78 29.93 1.13
CA GLU A 312 -12.66 31.06 0.83
C GLU A 312 -11.84 32.16 0.16
N GLY A 313 -12.38 32.76 -0.91
CA GLY A 313 -11.77 33.93 -1.53
C GLY A 313 -11.82 35.13 -0.58
N THR A 314 -10.80 35.95 -0.59
CA THR A 314 -10.74 37.20 0.20
C THR A 314 -11.26 38.40 -0.55
N GLY A 315 -11.40 38.30 -1.87
CA GLY A 315 -11.68 39.42 -2.76
C GLY A 315 -10.46 40.31 -3.04
N GLU A 316 -9.27 39.89 -2.56
CA GLU A 316 -7.99 40.53 -2.91
C GLU A 316 -7.32 39.73 -4.02
N TYR A 317 -6.74 40.45 -4.98
CA TYR A 317 -6.13 39.85 -6.16
C TYR A 317 -4.66 40.23 -6.24
N VAL A 318 -3.86 39.36 -6.93
CA VAL A 318 -2.45 39.59 -7.22
C VAL A 318 -2.16 39.20 -8.66
N ASP A 319 -1.38 40.00 -9.33
CA ASP A 319 -0.92 39.79 -10.69
C ASP A 319 0.57 39.49 -10.67
N MET A 320 0.95 38.40 -11.31
CA MET A 320 2.33 37.92 -11.34
C MET A 320 2.77 37.65 -12.77
N PRO A 321 3.91 38.23 -13.21
CA PRO A 321 4.41 37.96 -14.56
C PRO A 321 5.08 36.60 -14.65
N PHE A 322 4.67 35.81 -15.67
CA PHE A 322 5.28 34.51 -16.03
C PHE A 322 5.35 34.37 -17.55
N ASP A 323 6.41 33.72 -18.03
CA ASP A 323 6.52 33.35 -19.44
C ASP A 323 5.72 32.07 -19.75
N THR A 324 5.63 31.19 -18.74
CA THR A 324 4.94 29.91 -18.90
C THR A 324 4.16 29.55 -17.64
N VAL A 325 2.97 29.01 -17.83
CA VAL A 325 2.14 28.41 -16.77
C VAL A 325 1.91 26.93 -17.08
N ILE A 326 2.15 26.06 -16.09
CA ILE A 326 1.97 24.61 -16.19
C ILE A 326 0.83 24.19 -15.29
N GLY A 327 -0.12 23.42 -15.82
CA GLY A 327 -1.26 22.88 -15.09
C GLY A 327 -1.01 21.46 -14.60
N ALA A 328 -0.73 21.30 -13.30
CA ALA A 328 -0.55 19.99 -12.67
C ALA A 328 -1.78 19.63 -11.80
N THR A 329 -2.93 19.51 -12.43
CA THR A 329 -4.25 19.34 -11.79
C THR A 329 -4.81 17.92 -11.86
N GLY A 330 -3.96 16.96 -12.12
CA GLY A 330 -4.29 15.54 -12.24
C GLY A 330 -4.31 15.05 -13.69
N ALA A 331 -4.65 13.79 -13.87
CA ALA A 331 -4.86 13.18 -15.17
C ALA A 331 -6.25 12.52 -15.22
N THR A 332 -6.74 12.23 -16.42
CA THR A 332 -8.06 11.63 -16.64
C THR A 332 -7.96 10.29 -17.36
N ILE A 333 -8.97 9.46 -17.17
CA ILE A 333 -9.07 8.17 -17.86
C ILE A 333 -9.70 8.43 -19.24
N ASP A 334 -9.10 7.88 -20.30
CA ASP A 334 -9.78 7.77 -21.58
C ASP A 334 -10.77 6.61 -21.54
N THR A 335 -12.05 6.91 -21.52
CA THR A 335 -13.12 5.93 -21.43
C THR A 335 -13.72 5.53 -22.79
N ALA A 336 -13.30 6.18 -23.88
CA ALA A 336 -13.80 5.88 -25.22
C ALA A 336 -13.49 4.42 -25.64
N PRO A 337 -12.29 3.87 -25.40
CA PRO A 337 -12.01 2.46 -25.69
C PRO A 337 -12.83 1.48 -24.83
N LEU A 338 -13.21 1.87 -23.61
CA LEU A 338 -14.04 1.03 -22.75
C LEU A 338 -15.47 0.94 -23.29
N THR A 339 -16.07 2.09 -23.63
CA THR A 339 -17.45 2.17 -24.13
C THR A 339 -17.61 1.55 -25.51
N SER A 340 -16.65 1.77 -26.42
CA SER A 340 -16.66 1.15 -27.76
C SER A 340 -16.60 -0.39 -27.70
N ASN A 341 -16.02 -0.93 -26.64
CA ASN A 341 -15.94 -2.37 -26.37
C ASN A 341 -17.08 -2.89 -25.45
N GLY A 342 -18.14 -2.12 -25.22
CA GLY A 342 -19.33 -2.55 -24.49
C GLY A 342 -19.16 -2.63 -22.97
N ILE A 343 -18.11 -2.04 -22.40
CA ILE A 343 -17.92 -1.96 -20.96
C ILE A 343 -18.84 -0.86 -20.39
N ALA A 344 -19.70 -1.24 -19.45
CA ALA A 344 -20.60 -0.30 -18.79
C ALA A 344 -19.82 0.64 -17.85
N LEU A 345 -20.21 1.92 -17.85
CA LEU A 345 -19.65 2.91 -16.94
C LEU A 345 -20.61 3.22 -15.77
N ASP A 346 -20.03 3.66 -14.66
CA ASP A 346 -20.77 4.21 -13.51
C ASP A 346 -21.17 5.68 -13.76
N GLU A 347 -21.90 6.28 -12.80
CA GLU A 347 -22.36 7.68 -12.88
C GLU A 347 -21.21 8.71 -12.92
N ARG A 348 -19.99 8.30 -12.55
CA ARG A 348 -18.78 9.12 -12.58
C ARG A 348 -17.94 8.87 -13.85
N GLY A 349 -18.46 8.10 -14.80
CA GLY A 349 -17.78 7.77 -16.05
C GLY A 349 -16.63 6.74 -15.91
N ARG A 350 -16.59 5.93 -14.85
CA ARG A 350 -15.59 4.89 -14.65
C ARG A 350 -16.18 3.52 -14.96
N ALA A 351 -15.33 2.56 -15.33
CA ALA A 351 -15.77 1.20 -15.56
C ALA A 351 -16.53 0.64 -14.34
N ARG A 352 -17.71 0.08 -14.58
CA ARG A 352 -18.47 -0.66 -13.55
C ARG A 352 -17.85 -2.04 -13.36
N LEU A 353 -17.33 -2.30 -12.17
CA LEU A 353 -16.56 -3.50 -11.83
C LEU A 353 -17.17 -4.20 -10.61
N ASP A 354 -16.97 -5.51 -10.54
CA ASP A 354 -17.22 -6.29 -9.33
C ASP A 354 -16.02 -6.22 -8.34
N ALA A 355 -16.09 -6.95 -7.24
CA ALA A 355 -15.04 -7.00 -6.22
C ALA A 355 -13.71 -7.60 -6.72
N THR A 356 -13.72 -8.31 -7.84
CA THR A 356 -12.54 -8.90 -8.49
C THR A 356 -11.98 -8.03 -9.61
N TYR A 357 -12.56 -6.84 -9.82
CA TYR A 357 -12.31 -5.92 -10.91
C TYR A 357 -12.69 -6.45 -12.30
N GLN A 358 -13.54 -7.48 -12.35
CA GLN A 358 -14.17 -7.89 -13.59
C GLN A 358 -15.23 -6.87 -14.01
N SER A 359 -15.23 -6.53 -15.30
CA SER A 359 -16.15 -5.57 -15.89
C SER A 359 -17.52 -6.19 -16.20
N SER A 360 -18.43 -5.40 -16.79
CA SER A 360 -19.71 -5.89 -17.33
C SER A 360 -19.56 -6.92 -18.47
N VAL A 361 -18.37 -6.99 -19.09
CA VAL A 361 -18.03 -7.99 -20.11
C VAL A 361 -17.35 -9.16 -19.40
N PRO A 362 -17.87 -10.39 -19.51
CA PRO A 362 -17.31 -11.57 -18.84
C PRO A 362 -15.83 -11.78 -19.20
N ASN A 363 -15.02 -12.16 -18.20
CA ASN A 363 -13.57 -12.40 -18.34
C ASN A 363 -12.73 -11.19 -18.77
N VAL A 364 -13.28 -9.98 -18.71
CA VAL A 364 -12.57 -8.73 -18.95
C VAL A 364 -12.45 -7.96 -17.65
N TYR A 365 -11.21 -7.60 -17.27
CA TYR A 365 -10.87 -6.93 -16.02
C TYR A 365 -10.27 -5.56 -16.31
N VAL A 366 -10.49 -4.58 -15.43
CA VAL A 366 -9.88 -3.25 -15.53
C VAL A 366 -9.10 -2.97 -14.25
N VAL A 367 -7.81 -2.65 -14.37
CA VAL A 367 -6.88 -2.52 -13.25
C VAL A 367 -6.02 -1.24 -13.34
N GLY A 368 -5.44 -0.86 -12.21
CA GLY A 368 -4.55 0.30 -12.10
C GLY A 368 -5.29 1.62 -12.31
N ASP A 369 -4.55 2.65 -12.76
CA ASP A 369 -5.09 4.01 -12.94
C ASP A 369 -6.24 4.09 -13.93
N GLY A 370 -6.37 3.12 -14.83
CA GLY A 370 -7.53 2.98 -15.73
C GLY A 370 -8.85 2.70 -15.01
N ARG A 371 -8.80 2.32 -13.73
CA ARG A 371 -9.97 2.01 -12.91
C ARG A 371 -10.53 3.22 -12.15
N LEU A 372 -9.68 3.96 -11.43
CA LEU A 372 -10.11 5.05 -10.54
C LEU A 372 -9.46 6.40 -10.85
N GLY A 373 -8.53 6.48 -11.80
CA GLY A 373 -7.66 7.62 -12.05
C GLY A 373 -6.28 7.43 -11.39
N PRO A 374 -5.41 8.46 -11.49
CA PRO A 374 -4.04 8.38 -11.01
C PRO A 374 -3.94 8.03 -9.52
N ASP A 375 -3.11 7.04 -9.20
CA ASP A 375 -2.78 6.61 -7.84
C ASP A 375 -1.31 6.14 -7.80
N THR A 376 -0.92 5.41 -6.78
CA THR A 376 0.45 4.94 -6.60
C THR A 376 0.76 3.67 -7.41
N ILE A 377 2.04 3.49 -7.75
CA ILE A 377 2.55 2.30 -8.46
C ILE A 377 2.12 1.01 -7.74
N VAL A 378 2.28 0.97 -6.41
CA VAL A 378 1.94 -0.23 -5.61
C VAL A 378 0.45 -0.51 -5.57
N ARG A 379 -0.43 0.49 -5.66
CA ARG A 379 -1.88 0.27 -5.79
C ARG A 379 -2.23 -0.32 -7.15
N ALA A 380 -1.63 0.20 -8.20
CA ALA A 380 -1.83 -0.34 -9.55
C ALA A 380 -1.41 -1.83 -9.62
N MET A 381 -0.31 -2.20 -8.97
CA MET A 381 0.12 -3.60 -8.82
C MET A 381 -0.83 -4.42 -7.94
N GLY A 382 -1.37 -3.83 -6.87
CA GLY A 382 -2.36 -4.46 -6.00
C GLY A 382 -3.66 -4.78 -6.72
N ASP A 383 -4.14 -3.87 -7.56
CA ASP A 383 -5.31 -4.10 -8.42
C ASP A 383 -5.07 -5.31 -9.35
N ALA A 384 -3.87 -5.36 -9.98
CA ALA A 384 -3.49 -6.50 -10.82
C ALA A 384 -3.47 -7.82 -10.03
N LYS A 385 -2.94 -7.81 -8.80
CA LYS A 385 -2.91 -8.99 -7.92
C LYS A 385 -4.31 -9.53 -7.63
N ILE A 386 -5.28 -8.65 -7.38
CA ILE A 386 -6.70 -9.03 -7.15
C ILE A 386 -7.31 -9.66 -8.39
N ALA A 387 -7.17 -9.04 -9.57
CA ALA A 387 -7.67 -9.60 -10.82
C ALA A 387 -7.01 -10.94 -11.17
N CYS A 388 -5.69 -11.04 -10.99
CA CYS A 388 -4.94 -12.29 -11.22
C CYS A 388 -5.40 -13.42 -10.29
N ARG A 389 -5.64 -13.13 -9.00
CA ARG A 389 -6.19 -14.12 -8.05
C ARG A 389 -7.52 -14.66 -8.54
N ALA A 390 -8.42 -13.80 -9.06
CA ALA A 390 -9.69 -14.20 -9.60
C ALA A 390 -9.55 -15.06 -10.87
N ILE A 391 -8.65 -14.69 -11.79
CA ILE A 391 -8.37 -15.45 -13.01
C ILE A 391 -7.81 -16.84 -12.66
N LEU A 392 -6.78 -16.89 -11.81
CA LEU A 392 -6.17 -18.16 -11.37
C LEU A 392 -7.20 -19.07 -10.70
N GLY A 393 -8.08 -18.49 -9.86
CA GLY A 393 -9.17 -19.23 -9.23
C GLY A 393 -10.16 -19.84 -10.23
N LYS A 394 -10.48 -19.12 -11.31
CA LYS A 394 -11.33 -19.65 -12.41
C LYS A 394 -10.65 -20.81 -13.15
N GLU A 395 -9.34 -20.78 -13.28
CA GLU A 395 -8.53 -21.83 -13.91
C GLU A 395 -8.16 -22.97 -12.95
N GLY A 396 -8.63 -22.93 -11.69
CA GLY A 396 -8.36 -23.96 -10.68
C GLY A 396 -6.89 -23.95 -10.19
N ILE A 397 -6.21 -22.80 -10.29
CA ILE A 397 -4.81 -22.62 -9.91
C ILE A 397 -4.75 -21.84 -8.58
N THR A 398 -4.14 -22.42 -7.55
CA THR A 398 -3.83 -21.72 -6.31
C THR A 398 -2.67 -20.77 -6.56
N PRO A 399 -2.81 -19.46 -6.28
CA PRO A 399 -1.74 -18.47 -6.45
C PRO A 399 -0.55 -18.75 -5.53
N ASP A 400 0.67 -18.58 -6.02
CA ASP A 400 1.91 -18.74 -5.24
C ASP A 400 2.16 -17.59 -4.25
N PHE A 401 1.43 -16.49 -4.41
CA PHE A 401 1.49 -15.32 -3.54
C PHE A 401 0.45 -15.32 -2.39
N ASP A 402 -0.34 -16.37 -2.26
CA ASP A 402 -1.36 -16.51 -1.18
C ASP A 402 -0.90 -17.44 -0.03
N GLY A 403 0.21 -18.12 -0.15
CA GLY A 403 0.75 -18.99 0.88
C GLY A 403 1.92 -18.35 1.61
N HIS A 404 1.77 -18.03 2.88
CA HIS A 404 2.88 -17.56 3.72
C HIS A 404 3.31 -18.68 4.67
N ALA A 405 4.53 -19.17 4.51
CA ALA A 405 5.19 -19.84 5.61
C ALA A 405 5.74 -18.73 6.54
N PRO A 406 5.44 -18.76 7.84
CA PRO A 406 6.00 -17.77 8.77
C PRO A 406 7.52 -17.87 8.78
N VAL A 407 8.18 -16.72 8.79
CA VAL A 407 9.61 -16.61 9.11
C VAL A 407 9.82 -17.09 10.53
N SER A 408 11.02 -17.50 10.86
CA SER A 408 11.40 -17.86 12.22
C SER A 408 10.98 -16.75 13.21
N HIS A 409 10.13 -17.09 14.15
CA HIS A 409 9.68 -16.19 15.22
C HIS A 409 10.85 -15.69 16.05
N LEU A 410 10.89 -14.39 16.33
CA LEU A 410 11.86 -13.84 17.27
C LEU A 410 11.48 -14.26 18.71
N PRO A 411 12.46 -14.68 19.52
CA PRO A 411 12.19 -14.89 20.94
C PRO A 411 11.68 -13.61 21.62
N ALA A 412 10.72 -13.72 22.52
CA ALA A 412 10.17 -12.56 23.22
C ALA A 412 11.24 -11.62 23.85
N PRO A 413 12.32 -12.12 24.50
CA PRO A 413 13.39 -11.25 25.00
C PRO A 413 14.05 -10.40 23.92
N GLU A 414 14.18 -10.91 22.70
CA GLU A 414 14.73 -10.16 21.56
C GLU A 414 13.77 -9.03 21.11
N VAL A 415 12.48 -9.32 21.05
CA VAL A 415 11.46 -8.30 20.73
C VAL A 415 11.47 -7.19 21.75
N TYR A 416 11.51 -7.50 23.05
CA TYR A 416 11.60 -6.51 24.13
C TYR A 416 12.89 -5.70 24.07
N HIS A 417 14.00 -6.35 23.74
CA HIS A 417 15.26 -5.64 23.52
C HIS A 417 15.14 -4.63 22.37
N ARG A 418 14.57 -5.04 21.24
CA ARG A 418 14.35 -4.16 20.08
C ARG A 418 13.42 -2.98 20.38
N ARG A 419 12.40 -3.18 21.20
CA ARG A 419 11.51 -2.08 21.67
C ARG A 419 12.28 -1.03 22.47
N GLY A 420 13.24 -1.46 23.27
CA GLY A 420 14.10 -0.56 24.07
C GLY A 420 15.17 0.18 23.27
N LEU A 421 15.47 -0.24 22.04
CA LEU A 421 16.48 0.40 21.18
C LEU A 421 15.89 1.59 20.44
N MET A 422 15.97 2.77 21.04
CA MET A 422 15.58 4.02 20.40
C MET A 422 16.72 4.53 19.52
N ILE A 423 16.40 4.99 18.30
CA ILE A 423 17.39 5.56 17.40
C ILE A 423 16.99 6.96 16.94
N ALA A 424 17.98 7.80 16.69
CA ALA A 424 17.81 9.16 16.17
C ALA A 424 17.94 9.24 14.64
N GLU A 425 18.61 8.26 14.02
CA GLU A 425 18.91 8.26 12.59
C GLU A 425 18.55 6.92 11.93
N ILE A 426 18.01 6.99 10.72
CA ILE A 426 17.70 5.84 9.87
C ILE A 426 18.98 5.42 9.14
N ASN A 427 19.34 4.15 9.22
CA ASN A 427 20.56 3.62 8.63
C ASN A 427 20.31 2.31 7.88
N GLY A 428 20.01 2.41 6.57
CA GLY A 428 20.09 1.34 5.57
C GLY A 428 19.79 -0.08 6.08
N GLN A 429 20.76 -0.98 5.99
CA GLN A 429 20.62 -2.39 6.40
C GLN A 429 20.24 -2.55 7.88
N ALA A 430 20.75 -1.70 8.77
CA ALA A 430 20.47 -1.75 10.20
C ALA A 430 18.99 -1.51 10.53
N GLU A 431 18.23 -0.87 9.64
CA GLU A 431 16.79 -0.67 9.79
C GLU A 431 16.02 -1.98 9.91
N GLY A 432 16.41 -3.02 9.18
CA GLY A 432 15.78 -4.33 9.26
C GLY A 432 15.84 -4.94 10.66
N ALA A 433 16.92 -4.70 11.41
CA ALA A 433 17.10 -5.16 12.78
C ALA A 433 16.18 -4.46 13.80
N ARG A 434 15.56 -3.34 13.45
CA ARG A 434 14.60 -2.63 14.30
C ARG A 434 13.18 -3.20 14.20
N CYS A 435 12.90 -4.05 13.22
CA CYS A 435 11.58 -4.63 12.99
C CYS A 435 11.13 -5.44 14.22
N LEU A 436 9.88 -5.22 14.67
CA LEU A 436 9.28 -5.91 15.81
C LEU A 436 8.59 -7.23 15.42
N THR A 437 8.63 -7.62 14.14
CA THR A 437 7.99 -8.84 13.62
C THR A 437 6.53 -8.98 14.04
N CYS A 438 5.71 -7.99 13.71
CA CYS A 438 4.31 -7.91 14.13
C CYS A 438 3.36 -8.87 13.38
N ASP A 439 3.86 -9.68 12.47
CA ASP A 439 3.23 -10.88 11.89
C ASP A 439 3.07 -11.99 12.93
N ASP A 440 3.88 -11.96 13.98
CA ASP A 440 3.64 -12.66 15.23
C ASP A 440 2.60 -11.91 16.09
N ILE A 441 2.44 -12.28 17.35
CA ILE A 441 1.57 -11.54 18.28
C ILE A 441 2.29 -10.27 18.75
N CYS A 442 1.72 -9.10 18.40
CA CYS A 442 2.37 -7.80 18.62
C CYS A 442 2.40 -7.35 20.09
N GLU A 443 1.55 -7.92 20.98
CA GLU A 443 1.47 -7.66 22.43
C GLU A 443 1.18 -6.19 22.85
N ILE A 444 0.93 -5.26 21.95
CA ILE A 444 0.66 -3.85 22.29
C ILE A 444 -0.48 -3.73 23.31
N CYS A 445 -1.52 -4.54 23.18
CA CYS A 445 -2.65 -4.53 24.11
C CYS A 445 -2.25 -4.86 25.55
N THR A 446 -1.15 -5.58 25.78
CA THR A 446 -0.63 -5.87 27.13
C THR A 446 0.13 -4.67 27.69
N GLU A 447 0.81 -3.91 26.83
CA GLU A 447 1.62 -2.76 27.24
C GLU A 447 0.77 -1.52 27.55
N VAL A 448 -0.26 -1.26 26.73
CA VAL A 448 -1.12 -0.09 26.88
C VAL A 448 -2.24 -0.27 27.90
N CYS A 449 -2.44 -1.48 28.42
CA CYS A 449 -3.46 -1.75 29.42
C CYS A 449 -3.04 -1.24 30.80
N PRO A 450 -3.67 -0.19 31.35
CA PRO A 450 -3.27 0.40 32.62
C PRO A 450 -3.49 -0.57 33.80
N ASN A 451 -4.48 -1.46 33.68
CA ASN A 451 -4.85 -2.42 34.70
C ASN A 451 -4.22 -3.81 34.49
N ARG A 452 -3.43 -3.99 33.43
CA ARG A 452 -2.82 -5.27 33.06
C ARG A 452 -3.81 -6.42 32.89
N ALA A 453 -5.01 -6.10 32.42
CA ALA A 453 -6.05 -7.09 32.12
C ALA A 453 -5.72 -7.97 30.92
N ASN A 454 -4.93 -7.48 29.94
CA ASN A 454 -4.41 -8.30 28.85
C ASN A 454 -3.04 -8.85 29.24
N VAL A 455 -2.87 -10.16 29.19
CA VAL A 455 -1.67 -10.87 29.65
C VAL A 455 -1.14 -11.76 28.55
N ALA A 456 0.15 -11.62 28.22
CA ALA A 456 0.84 -12.53 27.31
C ALA A 456 1.24 -13.81 28.05
N ILE A 457 0.89 -14.95 27.49
CA ILE A 457 1.25 -16.29 27.99
C ILE A 457 1.91 -17.12 26.89
N VAL A 458 2.69 -18.13 27.28
CA VAL A 458 3.30 -19.08 26.35
C VAL A 458 2.46 -20.34 26.27
N VAL A 459 1.89 -20.63 25.12
CA VAL A 459 1.05 -21.80 24.84
C VAL A 459 1.76 -22.72 23.83
N PRO A 460 2.27 -23.87 24.23
CA PRO A 460 2.92 -24.81 23.31
C PRO A 460 1.97 -25.33 22.24
N GLY A 461 2.50 -25.57 21.02
CA GLY A 461 1.78 -26.20 19.92
C GLY A 461 1.11 -25.22 18.93
N TYR A 462 1.31 -23.92 19.11
CA TYR A 462 1.06 -22.92 18.07
C TYR A 462 2.36 -22.55 17.35
N ASP A 463 2.26 -22.07 16.13
CA ASP A 463 3.41 -21.56 15.36
C ASP A 463 4.05 -20.38 16.11
N ASP A 464 3.27 -19.39 16.55
CA ASP A 464 3.69 -18.44 17.58
C ASP A 464 3.18 -18.93 18.94
N PRO A 465 4.05 -19.36 19.87
CA PRO A 465 3.64 -19.83 21.18
C PRO A 465 3.14 -18.71 22.09
N ARG A 466 3.39 -17.45 21.79
CA ARG A 466 2.89 -16.29 22.55
C ARG A 466 1.41 -16.11 22.24
N GLN A 467 0.59 -16.10 23.25
CA GLN A 467 -0.85 -15.87 23.13
C GLN A 467 -1.29 -14.80 24.14
N ILE A 468 -2.35 -14.08 23.84
CA ILE A 468 -2.90 -13.08 24.75
C ILE A 468 -4.19 -13.60 25.33
N VAL A 469 -4.30 -13.57 26.66
CA VAL A 469 -5.54 -13.80 27.38
C VAL A 469 -6.01 -12.50 28.03
N HIS A 470 -7.32 -12.36 28.15
CA HIS A 470 -7.94 -11.24 28.85
C HIS A 470 -8.42 -11.68 30.25
N ILE A 471 -8.19 -10.87 31.26
CA ILE A 471 -8.66 -11.11 32.63
C ILE A 471 -9.75 -10.09 32.91
N ASP A 472 -10.99 -10.52 32.89
CA ASP A 472 -12.16 -9.67 33.02
C ASP A 472 -12.17 -8.86 34.33
N GLY A 473 -11.94 -9.51 35.44
CA GLY A 473 -11.92 -8.86 36.77
C GLY A 473 -10.83 -7.78 36.96
N LEU A 474 -9.89 -7.63 36.03
CA LEU A 474 -8.92 -6.54 36.00
C LEU A 474 -9.30 -5.44 35.00
N CYS A 475 -10.26 -5.68 34.14
CA CYS A 475 -10.65 -4.75 33.09
C CYS A 475 -11.64 -3.71 33.61
N ASN A 476 -11.45 -2.46 33.21
CA ASN A 476 -12.41 -1.37 33.43
C ASN A 476 -12.98 -0.83 32.08
N GLU A 477 -12.81 -1.58 30.98
CA GLU A 477 -13.31 -1.24 29.66
C GLU A 477 -12.89 0.16 29.17
N CYS A 478 -11.69 0.63 29.53
CA CYS A 478 -11.21 1.96 29.17
C CYS A 478 -10.96 2.14 27.66
N GLY A 479 -10.95 1.06 26.87
CA GLY A 479 -10.79 1.09 25.41
C GLY A 479 -9.34 1.27 24.91
N ASN A 480 -8.35 1.51 25.77
CA ASN A 480 -6.96 1.75 25.34
C ASN A 480 -6.43 0.64 24.43
N CYS A 481 -6.66 -0.64 24.80
CA CYS A 481 -6.18 -1.77 24.00
C CYS A 481 -6.82 -1.82 22.60
N GLY A 482 -8.04 -1.33 22.41
CA GLY A 482 -8.66 -1.17 21.10
C GLY A 482 -8.11 0.04 20.35
N THR A 483 -7.93 1.18 21.03
CA THR A 483 -7.39 2.42 20.42
C THR A 483 -6.00 2.22 19.83
N PHE A 484 -5.13 1.48 20.53
CA PHE A 484 -3.76 1.22 20.10
C PHE A 484 -3.61 -0.11 19.34
N CYS A 485 -4.71 -0.82 19.08
CA CYS A 485 -4.64 -2.09 18.34
C CYS A 485 -4.32 -1.84 16.85
N PRO A 486 -3.14 -2.24 16.36
CA PRO A 486 -2.77 -2.03 14.97
C PRO A 486 -3.56 -2.90 13.98
N HIS A 487 -4.33 -3.87 14.49
CA HIS A 487 -5.21 -4.75 13.73
C HIS A 487 -6.68 -4.34 13.79
N ALA A 488 -6.98 -3.14 14.30
CA ALA A 488 -8.33 -2.63 14.48
C ALA A 488 -9.25 -3.59 15.29
N GLY A 489 -8.66 -4.38 16.19
CA GLY A 489 -9.39 -5.28 17.09
C GLY A 489 -9.77 -4.61 18.41
N LEU A 490 -10.60 -5.32 19.17
CA LEU A 490 -11.01 -4.97 20.53
C LEU A 490 -10.49 -6.04 21.50
N PRO A 491 -9.20 -6.03 21.88
CA PRO A 491 -8.58 -7.13 22.62
C PRO A 491 -9.30 -7.52 23.91
N TYR A 492 -9.98 -6.59 24.57
CA TYR A 492 -10.77 -6.86 25.78
C TYR A 492 -12.05 -7.67 25.50
N MET A 493 -12.48 -7.78 24.21
CA MET A 493 -13.61 -8.62 23.77
C MET A 493 -13.16 -9.78 22.87
N ASP A 494 -12.09 -9.56 22.05
CA ASP A 494 -11.69 -10.50 21.01
C ASP A 494 -10.79 -11.63 21.51
N LYS A 495 -10.19 -11.47 22.70
CA LYS A 495 -9.27 -12.46 23.29
C LYS A 495 -10.04 -13.45 24.18
N ILE A 496 -9.47 -14.66 24.34
CA ILE A 496 -10.02 -15.62 25.29
C ILE A 496 -10.01 -14.98 26.68
N THR A 497 -11.19 -14.87 27.28
CA THR A 497 -11.39 -14.17 28.56
C THR A 497 -11.44 -15.16 29.72
N VAL A 498 -10.72 -14.83 30.80
CA VAL A 498 -10.79 -15.49 32.09
C VAL A 498 -11.70 -14.70 33.00
N PHE A 499 -12.79 -15.30 33.42
CA PHE A 499 -13.72 -14.72 34.36
C PHE A 499 -13.39 -15.19 35.78
N TRP A 500 -13.52 -14.29 36.74
CA TRP A 500 -13.31 -14.63 38.16
C TRP A 500 -14.61 -14.81 38.90
N THR A 501 -15.71 -14.25 38.40
CA THR A 501 -17.03 -14.36 39.05
C THR A 501 -18.07 -14.91 38.08
N ARG A 502 -19.11 -15.51 38.68
CA ARG A 502 -20.26 -15.99 37.89
C ARG A 502 -21.06 -14.82 37.32
N GLU A 503 -21.14 -13.71 38.03
CA GLU A 503 -21.86 -12.52 37.61
C GLU A 503 -21.23 -11.93 36.35
N ASP A 504 -19.91 -11.73 36.33
CA ASP A 504 -19.17 -11.22 35.16
C ASP A 504 -19.33 -12.15 33.95
N PHE A 505 -19.23 -13.48 34.20
CA PHE A 505 -19.43 -14.45 33.13
C PHE A 505 -20.84 -14.38 32.53
N ASP A 506 -21.89 -14.22 33.35
CA ASP A 506 -23.29 -14.25 32.88
C ASP A 506 -23.67 -12.97 32.13
N ILE A 507 -23.11 -11.81 32.46
CA ILE A 507 -23.37 -10.53 31.78
C ILE A 507 -22.52 -10.33 30.50
N SER A 508 -21.37 -10.98 30.42
CA SER A 508 -20.49 -10.89 29.23
C SER A 508 -20.99 -11.80 28.10
N THR A 509 -20.59 -11.46 26.88
CA THR A 509 -20.77 -12.29 25.68
C THR A 509 -19.45 -12.88 25.17
N ASP A 510 -18.33 -12.58 25.82
CA ASP A 510 -17.01 -12.92 25.34
C ASP A 510 -16.72 -14.41 25.45
N ILE A 511 -15.93 -14.91 24.51
CA ILE A 511 -15.44 -16.28 24.52
C ILE A 511 -14.46 -16.44 25.68
N GLY A 512 -14.66 -17.46 26.50
CA GLY A 512 -13.77 -17.62 27.65
C GLY A 512 -14.22 -18.71 28.63
N PHE A 513 -13.67 -18.67 29.82
CA PHE A 513 -13.95 -19.66 30.85
C PHE A 513 -13.90 -19.07 32.28
N LEU A 514 -14.75 -19.61 33.09
CA LEU A 514 -14.84 -19.35 34.54
C LEU A 514 -14.43 -20.61 35.29
N PRO A 515 -13.35 -20.62 36.09
CA PRO A 515 -13.01 -21.72 36.97
C PRO A 515 -14.08 -21.92 38.04
N LEU A 516 -14.46 -23.17 38.30
CA LEU A 516 -15.44 -23.52 39.33
C LEU A 516 -14.74 -24.16 40.57
N PRO A 517 -15.38 -24.11 41.77
CA PRO A 517 -14.75 -24.59 43.02
C PRO A 517 -14.40 -26.08 43.01
N ASP A 518 -15.07 -26.89 42.21
CA ASP A 518 -14.83 -28.35 42.08
C ASP A 518 -13.72 -28.69 41.08
N GLY A 519 -13.07 -27.66 40.48
CA GLY A 519 -12.00 -27.83 39.50
C GLY A 519 -12.49 -27.98 38.05
N SER A 520 -13.80 -27.92 37.82
CA SER A 520 -14.38 -27.81 36.47
C SER A 520 -14.36 -26.35 35.95
N TYR A 521 -14.75 -26.14 34.71
CA TYR A 521 -14.81 -24.83 34.08
C TYR A 521 -16.15 -24.62 33.37
N LEU A 522 -16.79 -23.49 33.64
CA LEU A 522 -17.88 -23.03 32.81
C LEU A 522 -17.30 -22.31 31.62
N THR A 523 -17.60 -22.75 30.40
CA THR A 523 -16.96 -22.24 29.18
C THR A 523 -18.00 -21.67 28.23
N ARG A 524 -17.64 -20.54 27.56
CA ARG A 524 -18.38 -20.01 26.43
C ARG A 524 -17.48 -20.13 25.19
N VAL A 525 -17.96 -20.94 24.23
CA VAL A 525 -17.22 -21.25 23.00
C VAL A 525 -17.59 -20.30 21.87
N PRO A 526 -16.83 -20.25 20.75
CA PRO A 526 -17.22 -19.54 19.54
C PRO A 526 -18.65 -19.92 19.12
N GLY A 527 -19.48 -18.90 18.84
CA GLY A 527 -20.91 -19.10 18.59
C GLY A 527 -21.80 -18.94 19.82
N GLY A 528 -21.24 -18.65 21.00
CA GLY A 528 -21.94 -18.24 22.22
C GLY A 528 -22.52 -19.39 23.06
N ALA A 529 -22.34 -20.64 22.65
CA ALA A 529 -22.80 -21.78 23.44
C ALA A 529 -22.01 -21.90 24.76
N THR A 530 -22.72 -22.13 25.84
CA THR A 530 -22.13 -22.29 27.17
C THR A 530 -22.22 -23.74 27.62
N THR A 531 -21.13 -24.31 28.12
CA THR A 531 -21.05 -25.67 28.60
C THR A 531 -20.12 -25.78 29.81
N GLU A 532 -20.38 -26.72 30.69
CA GLU A 532 -19.47 -27.06 31.77
C GLU A 532 -18.54 -28.20 31.34
N VAL A 533 -17.24 -28.02 31.57
CA VAL A 533 -16.18 -28.93 31.14
C VAL A 533 -15.34 -29.31 32.35
N GLY A 534 -15.07 -30.59 32.51
CA GLY A 534 -14.24 -31.08 33.61
C GLY A 534 -12.77 -30.63 33.53
N ALA A 535 -12.01 -30.87 34.57
CA ALA A 535 -10.58 -30.53 34.64
C ALA A 535 -9.74 -31.17 33.53
N ASP A 536 -10.20 -32.26 32.90
CA ASP A 536 -9.59 -32.95 31.77
C ASP A 536 -9.83 -32.26 30.44
N LEU A 537 -10.71 -31.23 30.41
CA LEU A 537 -11.06 -30.38 29.25
C LEU A 537 -11.69 -31.15 28.08
N VAL A 538 -12.27 -32.32 28.33
CA VAL A 538 -12.94 -33.10 27.27
C VAL A 538 -14.19 -32.38 26.78
N GLY A 539 -14.30 -32.17 25.47
CA GLY A 539 -15.42 -31.47 24.85
C GLY A 539 -15.21 -29.97 24.60
N MET A 540 -14.11 -29.40 25.08
CA MET A 540 -13.70 -28.02 24.76
C MET A 540 -13.06 -27.95 23.37
N PRO A 541 -13.25 -26.85 22.60
CA PRO A 541 -12.50 -26.61 21.36
C PRO A 541 -10.98 -26.68 21.59
N GLU A 542 -10.24 -27.24 20.64
CA GLU A 542 -8.81 -27.55 20.79
C GLU A 542 -8.00 -26.32 21.16
N ASP A 543 -8.22 -25.18 20.51
CA ASP A 543 -7.48 -23.94 20.78
C ASP A 543 -7.73 -23.43 22.20
N MET A 544 -8.98 -23.42 22.65
CA MET A 544 -9.31 -23.03 24.01
C MET A 544 -8.71 -23.99 25.04
N SER A 545 -8.74 -25.29 24.76
CA SER A 545 -8.17 -26.30 25.65
C SER A 545 -6.64 -26.19 25.77
N ARG A 546 -5.94 -25.85 24.69
CA ARG A 546 -4.49 -25.58 24.69
C ARG A 546 -4.14 -24.38 25.58
N VAL A 547 -4.88 -23.29 25.41
CA VAL A 547 -4.70 -22.08 26.22
C VAL A 547 -4.93 -22.40 27.70
N LEU A 548 -6.05 -23.05 28.01
CA LEU A 548 -6.39 -23.36 29.41
C LEU A 548 -5.40 -24.36 30.05
N ARG A 549 -4.93 -25.37 29.32
CA ARG A 549 -3.86 -26.26 29.81
C ARG A 549 -2.57 -25.52 30.12
N ALA A 550 -2.14 -24.63 29.23
CA ALA A 550 -0.95 -23.81 29.49
C ALA A 550 -1.14 -22.94 30.75
N MET A 551 -2.36 -22.44 30.96
CA MET A 551 -2.69 -21.68 32.18
C MET A 551 -2.69 -22.55 33.43
N GLN A 552 -3.29 -23.73 33.38
CA GLN A 552 -3.24 -24.70 34.51
C GLN A 552 -1.80 -25.05 34.90
N ASP A 553 -0.92 -25.25 33.89
CA ASP A 553 0.45 -25.72 34.12
C ASP A 553 1.40 -24.63 34.61
N ARG A 554 1.23 -23.38 34.14
CA ARG A 554 2.25 -22.32 34.32
C ARG A 554 1.71 -20.98 34.81
N TYR A 555 0.41 -20.74 34.68
CA TYR A 555 -0.21 -19.43 34.95
C TYR A 555 -1.48 -19.59 35.83
N ASP A 556 -1.51 -20.60 36.69
CA ASP A 556 -2.67 -20.93 37.52
C ASP A 556 -3.13 -19.77 38.40
N TYR A 557 -2.22 -18.85 38.73
CA TYR A 557 -2.50 -17.62 39.47
C TYR A 557 -3.47 -16.67 38.72
N LEU A 558 -3.55 -16.73 37.39
CA LEU A 558 -4.50 -15.95 36.60
C LEU A 558 -5.91 -16.53 36.65
N LEU A 559 -6.05 -17.80 37.03
CA LEU A 559 -7.32 -18.50 37.16
C LEU A 559 -7.99 -18.27 38.54
N ARG A 560 -7.34 -17.54 39.42
CA ARG A 560 -7.81 -17.34 40.80
C ARG A 560 -8.10 -15.87 41.04
N THR A 561 -9.21 -15.61 41.73
CA THR A 561 -9.49 -14.28 42.26
C THR A 561 -8.39 -13.90 43.24
N PRO A 562 -7.76 -12.72 43.13
CA PRO A 562 -6.82 -12.25 44.16
C PRO A 562 -7.48 -12.25 45.55
N GLU A 563 -6.77 -12.78 46.54
CA GLU A 563 -7.25 -12.72 47.92
C GLU A 563 -7.45 -11.24 48.33
N GLY A 564 -8.69 -10.82 48.58
CA GLY A 564 -9.04 -9.45 48.96
C GLY A 564 -9.77 -8.63 47.87
N ALA A 565 -10.09 -9.18 46.71
CA ALA A 565 -10.86 -8.48 45.66
C ALA A 565 -12.36 -8.34 45.97
N HIS A 566 -12.83 -8.86 47.11
CA HIS A 566 -14.20 -8.73 47.62
C HIS A 566 -14.20 -7.92 48.93
N ALA A 567 -13.81 -6.63 48.87
CA ALA A 567 -14.04 -5.70 49.97
C ALA A 567 -14.75 -4.45 49.48
#